data_57059fc52b74a9239882e589d7ae58ec
#
_entry.id   57059fc52b74a9239882e589d7ae58ec
#
_cell.length_a   1.000
_cell.length_b   1.000
_cell.length_c   1.000
_cell.angle_alpha   90.00
_cell.angle_beta   90.00
_cell.angle_gamma   90.00
#
_symmetry.space_group_name_H-M   'P 1'
#
loop_
_entity.id
_entity.type
_entity.pdbx_description
1 polymer ?
#
loop_
_entity_poly.entity_id
_entity_poly.type
_entity_poly.pdbx_seq_one_letter_code
_entity_poly.pdbx_strand_id
1 'polypeptide(L)'
;RWKPTLEEFMNLDYFKSKKLTLIRFPFRWERIQYEMNGPLNQFDLGKMKEFVKAAEDRDMPIILDMHNFARYSFDGGKTLTVIGSGPQLTKEHLADVWKKLALEFKSYKNIWAYDIMNEPFSMPSTTAWFEIAQATINSIRQVDTETPILISGDRYSSAFHWVQFSDNLRNLVDPSDKLIYQAHIYFDKNTSGSYGSYVNGVFVPSTYEAEEATSQTGVNRMKPFVEWLRKYNKKGMVGEYGIPDDDPRWNTVLENMLIYLRDNGVPGTYWSAGPRWGGYRLAVQPSENYTKDRPQMTVLEKYIVTDPK
;
A
#
# COMPACT_ATOMS: atom_id res chain seq x y z
N ARG A 1 22.19 1.66 1.33
CA ARG A 1 21.38 2.36 0.31
C ARG A 1 20.82 1.31 -0.66
N TRP A 2 19.51 1.35 -0.93
CA TRP A 2 18.88 0.46 -1.91
C TRP A 2 19.39 0.79 -3.32
N LYS A 3 19.65 -0.24 -4.10
CA LYS A 3 19.92 -0.15 -5.54
C LYS A 3 19.12 -1.25 -6.21
N PRO A 4 18.43 -1.00 -7.33
CA PRO A 4 17.90 -2.08 -8.15
C PRO A 4 19.02 -3.05 -8.52
N THR A 5 18.75 -4.32 -8.34
CA THR A 5 19.67 -5.41 -8.67
C THR A 5 19.08 -6.22 -9.82
N LEU A 6 19.90 -7.09 -10.42
CA LEU A 6 19.40 -8.03 -11.43
C LEU A 6 18.21 -8.86 -10.87
N GLU A 7 18.24 -9.20 -9.61
CA GLU A 7 17.20 -9.98 -8.94
C GLU A 7 15.86 -9.22 -8.85
N GLU A 8 15.88 -7.89 -8.60
CA GLU A 8 14.66 -7.08 -8.64
C GLU A 8 14.05 -7.02 -10.05
N PHE A 9 14.88 -6.99 -11.10
CA PHE A 9 14.39 -7.04 -12.48
C PHE A 9 13.86 -8.43 -12.87
N MET A 10 14.48 -9.51 -12.39
CA MET A 10 13.95 -10.88 -12.55
C MET A 10 12.59 -11.04 -11.86
N ASN A 11 12.36 -10.36 -10.73
CA ASN A 11 11.03 -10.31 -10.10
C ASN A 11 9.98 -9.70 -11.03
N LEU A 12 10.29 -8.59 -11.70
CA LEU A 12 9.35 -7.97 -12.65
C LEU A 12 8.95 -8.97 -13.73
N ASP A 13 9.92 -9.68 -14.32
CA ASP A 13 9.68 -10.68 -15.37
C ASP A 13 8.83 -11.85 -14.86
N TYR A 14 9.12 -12.35 -13.65
CA TYR A 14 8.34 -13.41 -13.00
C TYR A 14 6.88 -12.97 -12.77
N PHE A 15 6.64 -11.85 -12.09
CA PHE A 15 5.28 -11.40 -11.80
C PHE A 15 4.51 -11.00 -13.07
N LYS A 16 5.18 -10.46 -14.10
CA LYS A 16 4.58 -10.26 -15.41
C LYS A 16 4.13 -11.59 -16.02
N SER A 17 4.94 -12.64 -15.94
CA SER A 17 4.58 -13.98 -16.45
C SER A 17 3.34 -14.56 -15.74
N LYS A 18 3.16 -14.22 -14.48
CA LYS A 18 2.00 -14.56 -13.66
C LYS A 18 0.80 -13.61 -13.85
N LYS A 19 0.93 -12.61 -14.74
CA LYS A 19 -0.06 -11.54 -14.99
C LYS A 19 -0.40 -10.68 -13.75
N LEU A 20 0.44 -10.69 -12.73
CA LEU A 20 0.38 -9.81 -11.56
C LEU A 20 1.22 -8.57 -11.87
N THR A 21 0.64 -7.61 -12.57
CA THR A 21 1.39 -6.52 -13.21
C THR A 21 1.37 -5.22 -12.44
N LEU A 22 0.33 -4.93 -11.66
CA LEU A 22 0.26 -3.71 -10.87
C LEU A 22 1.18 -3.80 -9.64
N ILE A 23 2.13 -2.89 -9.56
CA ILE A 23 3.13 -2.86 -8.48
C ILE A 23 2.82 -1.70 -7.55
N ARG A 24 2.53 -1.96 -6.27
CA ARG A 24 2.59 -0.95 -5.22
C ARG A 24 4.04 -0.90 -4.73
N PHE A 25 4.74 0.19 -5.06
CA PHE A 25 6.19 0.36 -4.84
C PHE A 25 6.44 1.23 -3.61
N PRO A 26 6.80 0.61 -2.44
CA PRO A 26 7.00 1.34 -1.21
C PRO A 26 8.35 2.07 -1.18
N PHE A 27 8.32 3.33 -0.77
CA PHE A 27 9.52 4.11 -0.49
C PHE A 27 9.38 4.89 0.82
N ARG A 28 10.51 5.33 1.38
CA ARG A 28 10.51 6.08 2.63
C ARG A 28 10.78 7.56 2.37
N TRP A 29 9.99 8.41 3.03
CA TRP A 29 10.14 9.86 2.93
C TRP A 29 11.56 10.32 3.32
N GLU A 30 12.10 9.79 4.42
CA GLU A 30 13.45 10.10 4.93
C GLU A 30 14.57 9.76 3.93
N ARG A 31 14.28 8.94 2.92
CA ARG A 31 15.24 8.60 1.86
C ARG A 31 15.17 9.60 0.72
N ILE A 32 13.97 10.07 0.39
CA ILE A 32 13.76 10.91 -0.77
C ILE A 32 13.89 12.41 -0.47
N GLN A 33 13.67 12.85 0.77
CA GLN A 33 13.83 14.25 1.17
C GLN A 33 14.41 14.29 2.60
N TYR A 34 15.65 14.78 2.76
CA TYR A 34 16.36 14.81 4.04
C TYR A 34 16.01 16.04 4.89
N GLU A 35 15.64 17.13 4.24
CA GLU A 35 15.28 18.40 4.87
C GLU A 35 13.86 18.77 4.47
N MET A 36 13.04 19.16 5.45
CA MET A 36 11.68 19.62 5.17
C MET A 36 11.70 20.80 4.21
N ASN A 37 10.87 20.76 3.18
CA ASN A 37 10.82 21.72 2.07
C ASN A 37 12.12 21.79 1.24
N GLY A 38 13.13 21.00 1.55
CA GLY A 38 14.39 20.89 0.80
C GLY A 38 14.24 20.19 -0.54
N PRO A 39 15.32 20.08 -1.33
CA PRO A 39 15.32 19.34 -2.59
C PRO A 39 15.14 17.84 -2.38
N LEU A 40 14.64 17.15 -3.40
CA LEU A 40 14.65 15.68 -3.42
C LEU A 40 16.08 15.15 -3.53
N ASN A 41 16.37 14.07 -2.81
CA ASN A 41 17.67 13.41 -2.88
C ASN A 41 17.85 12.76 -4.25
N GLN A 42 18.81 13.28 -5.03
CA GLN A 42 18.99 12.88 -6.43
C GLN A 42 19.46 11.43 -6.59
N PHE A 43 20.17 10.87 -5.61
CA PHE A 43 20.60 9.48 -5.67
C PHE A 43 19.40 8.52 -5.52
N ASP A 44 18.59 8.70 -4.47
CA ASP A 44 17.43 7.82 -4.22
C ASP A 44 16.34 8.07 -5.29
N LEU A 45 16.11 9.30 -5.72
CA LEU A 45 15.23 9.64 -6.84
C LEU A 45 15.66 8.94 -8.15
N GLY A 46 16.95 8.98 -8.45
CA GLY A 46 17.50 8.29 -9.62
C GLY A 46 17.24 6.78 -9.58
N LYS A 47 17.36 6.15 -8.40
CA LYS A 47 17.06 4.71 -8.23
C LYS A 47 15.58 4.39 -8.35
N MET A 48 14.70 5.26 -7.86
CA MET A 48 13.26 5.14 -8.10
C MET A 48 12.95 5.20 -9.60
N LYS A 49 13.52 6.17 -10.31
CA LYS A 49 13.33 6.32 -11.76
C LYS A 49 13.86 5.12 -12.55
N GLU A 50 15.01 4.55 -12.17
CA GLU A 50 15.53 3.32 -12.78
C GLU A 50 14.51 2.17 -12.66
N PHE A 51 13.91 1.98 -11.47
CA PHE A 51 12.92 0.94 -11.26
C PHE A 51 11.62 1.22 -12.03
N VAL A 52 11.11 2.45 -11.98
CA VAL A 52 9.91 2.87 -12.73
C VAL A 52 10.11 2.64 -14.22
N LYS A 53 11.29 2.99 -14.77
CA LYS A 53 11.61 2.75 -16.18
C LYS A 53 11.68 1.26 -16.53
N ALA A 54 12.28 0.43 -15.67
CA ALA A 54 12.33 -1.01 -15.88
C ALA A 54 10.95 -1.66 -15.88
N ALA A 55 10.02 -1.15 -15.06
CA ALA A 55 8.62 -1.57 -15.06
C ALA A 55 7.88 -1.06 -16.32
N GLU A 56 8.14 0.19 -16.75
CA GLU A 56 7.57 0.75 -17.98
C GLU A 56 7.95 -0.09 -19.20
N ASP A 57 9.22 -0.50 -19.33
CA ASP A 57 9.72 -1.36 -20.42
C ASP A 57 9.03 -2.75 -20.45
N ARG A 58 8.30 -3.08 -19.38
CA ARG A 58 7.54 -4.33 -19.21
C ARG A 58 6.02 -4.12 -19.22
N ASP A 59 5.56 -2.92 -19.51
CA ASP A 59 4.13 -2.53 -19.42
C ASP A 59 3.53 -2.82 -18.04
N MET A 60 4.31 -2.62 -16.97
CA MET A 60 3.86 -2.83 -15.60
C MET A 60 3.56 -1.48 -14.93
N PRO A 61 2.29 -1.21 -14.59
CA PRO A 61 1.90 0.01 -13.90
C PRO A 61 2.40 0.03 -12.45
N ILE A 62 2.69 1.23 -11.95
CA ILE A 62 3.24 1.46 -10.60
C ILE A 62 2.36 2.42 -9.81
N ILE A 63 2.10 2.05 -8.57
CA ILE A 63 1.65 2.93 -7.51
C ILE A 63 2.89 3.36 -6.72
N LEU A 64 3.17 4.66 -6.66
CA LEU A 64 4.22 5.19 -5.79
C LEU A 64 3.67 5.31 -4.36
N ASP A 65 4.13 4.47 -3.45
CA ASP A 65 3.66 4.39 -2.07
C ASP A 65 4.65 5.01 -1.09
N MET A 66 4.29 6.15 -0.48
CA MET A 66 5.05 6.72 0.64
C MET A 66 4.75 5.92 1.92
N HIS A 67 5.59 4.95 2.23
CA HIS A 67 5.37 3.95 3.28
C HIS A 67 5.80 4.45 4.67
N ASN A 68 5.17 5.53 5.15
CA ASN A 68 5.63 6.28 6.33
C ASN A 68 4.65 6.40 7.49
N PHE A 69 3.45 5.83 7.43
CA PHE A 69 2.51 5.79 8.57
C PHE A 69 2.14 7.17 9.14
N ALA A 70 2.12 8.21 8.30
CA ALA A 70 2.00 9.63 8.66
C ALA A 70 3.09 10.12 9.63
N ARG A 71 4.31 9.62 9.49
CA ARG A 71 5.46 9.93 10.35
C ARG A 71 6.70 10.24 9.53
N TYR A 72 7.65 10.92 10.21
CA TYR A 72 8.99 11.16 9.70
C TYR A 72 10.01 11.03 10.83
N SER A 73 11.20 10.54 10.55
CA SER A 73 12.30 10.46 11.50
C SER A 73 13.40 11.48 11.15
N PHE A 74 13.68 12.38 12.09
CA PHE A 74 14.76 13.36 11.95
C PHE A 74 16.12 12.86 12.46
N ASP A 75 16.16 11.67 13.08
CA ASP A 75 17.32 11.15 13.79
C ASP A 75 17.76 9.75 13.31
N GLY A 76 17.42 9.43 12.05
CA GLY A 76 17.83 8.16 11.45
C GLY A 76 17.04 6.94 11.92
N GLY A 77 15.78 7.14 12.32
CA GLY A 77 14.86 6.06 12.70
C GLY A 77 14.77 5.79 14.19
N LYS A 78 15.43 6.59 15.05
CA LYS A 78 15.36 6.42 16.51
C LYS A 78 14.04 6.90 17.08
N THR A 79 13.54 8.03 16.58
CA THR A 79 12.23 8.58 16.96
C THR A 79 11.39 8.87 15.73
N LEU A 80 10.08 8.74 15.87
CA LEU A 80 9.11 8.99 14.80
C LEU A 80 8.20 10.15 15.21
N THR A 81 8.27 11.25 14.45
CA THR A 81 7.40 12.40 14.64
C THR A 81 6.15 12.25 13.78
N VAL A 82 4.97 12.42 14.39
CA VAL A 82 3.68 12.36 13.67
C VAL A 82 3.42 13.69 12.97
N ILE A 83 2.92 13.66 11.74
CA ILE A 83 2.52 14.87 11.01
C ILE A 83 1.43 15.60 11.79
N GLY A 84 1.63 16.90 12.04
CA GLY A 84 0.69 17.73 12.76
C GLY A 84 0.79 17.68 14.30
N SER A 85 1.72 16.89 14.85
CA SER A 85 1.96 16.88 16.31
C SER A 85 2.73 18.10 16.84
N GLY A 86 3.30 18.91 15.94
CA GLY A 86 4.06 20.11 16.28
C GLY A 86 4.59 20.81 15.01
N PRO A 87 5.29 21.94 15.19
CA PRO A 87 5.74 22.76 14.06
C PRO A 87 6.85 22.13 13.22
N GLN A 88 7.52 21.10 13.73
CA GLN A 88 8.63 20.44 13.02
C GLN A 88 8.16 19.61 11.83
N LEU A 89 6.94 19.07 11.87
CA LEU A 89 6.38 18.24 10.82
C LEU A 89 4.90 18.56 10.62
N THR A 90 4.59 19.30 9.58
CA THR A 90 3.25 19.80 9.29
C THR A 90 2.68 19.20 7.99
N LYS A 91 1.40 19.45 7.72
CA LYS A 91 0.74 19.05 6.47
C LYS A 91 1.38 19.69 5.23
N GLU A 92 1.93 20.87 5.36
CA GLU A 92 2.60 21.59 4.28
C GLU A 92 3.89 20.89 3.86
N HIS A 93 4.60 20.22 4.78
CA HIS A 93 5.80 19.43 4.46
C HIS A 93 5.46 18.20 3.61
N LEU A 94 4.37 17.49 3.92
CA LEU A 94 3.91 16.39 3.08
C LEU A 94 3.42 16.88 1.71
N ALA A 95 2.71 17.99 1.69
CA ALA A 95 2.23 18.63 0.47
C ALA A 95 3.39 19.06 -0.45
N ASP A 96 4.48 19.60 0.12
CA ASP A 96 5.68 20.00 -0.61
C ASP A 96 6.40 18.81 -1.27
N VAL A 97 6.69 17.76 -0.49
CA VAL A 97 7.40 16.60 -1.05
C VAL A 97 6.58 15.93 -2.15
N TRP A 98 5.26 15.81 -1.99
CA TRP A 98 4.42 15.22 -3.04
C TRP A 98 4.29 16.08 -4.29
N LYS A 99 4.25 17.41 -4.16
CA LYS A 99 4.32 18.29 -5.32
C LYS A 99 5.60 18.08 -6.12
N LYS A 100 6.74 17.94 -5.45
CA LYS A 100 8.03 17.68 -6.07
C LYS A 100 8.06 16.29 -6.73
N LEU A 101 7.57 15.26 -6.04
CA LEU A 101 7.49 13.91 -6.62
C LEU A 101 6.55 13.87 -7.84
N ALA A 102 5.40 14.53 -7.77
CA ALA A 102 4.48 14.61 -8.91
C ALA A 102 5.14 15.28 -10.12
N LEU A 103 5.90 16.36 -9.93
CA LEU A 103 6.67 16.99 -11.02
C LEU A 103 7.68 16.02 -11.68
N GLU A 104 8.32 15.18 -10.89
CA GLU A 104 9.33 14.21 -11.36
C GLU A 104 8.73 13.01 -12.10
N PHE A 105 7.51 12.59 -11.71
CA PHE A 105 6.94 11.33 -12.19
C PHE A 105 5.75 11.46 -13.15
N LYS A 106 5.10 12.62 -13.25
CA LYS A 106 3.90 12.82 -14.09
C LYS A 106 4.08 12.51 -15.59
N SER A 107 5.32 12.49 -16.08
CA SER A 107 5.60 12.16 -17.49
C SER A 107 5.76 10.67 -17.78
N TYR A 108 5.88 9.84 -16.75
CA TYR A 108 5.97 8.40 -16.91
C TYR A 108 4.58 7.80 -17.16
N LYS A 109 4.42 7.07 -18.23
CA LYS A 109 3.13 6.53 -18.68
C LYS A 109 2.61 5.39 -17.79
N ASN A 110 3.51 4.74 -17.08
CA ASN A 110 3.20 3.61 -16.21
C ASN A 110 2.97 4.01 -14.74
N ILE A 111 3.00 5.30 -14.37
CA ILE A 111 2.54 5.73 -13.05
C ILE A 111 1.01 5.64 -13.02
N TRP A 112 0.51 4.63 -12.31
CA TRP A 112 -0.92 4.38 -12.17
C TRP A 112 -1.56 5.28 -11.12
N ALA A 113 -0.86 5.52 -9.99
CA ALA A 113 -1.34 6.41 -8.93
C ALA A 113 -0.22 6.87 -7.99
N TYR A 114 -0.49 7.95 -7.24
CA TYR A 114 0.26 8.39 -6.07
C TYR A 114 -0.45 7.95 -4.80
N ASP A 115 0.12 7.03 -4.05
CA ASP A 115 -0.32 6.65 -2.72
C ASP A 115 0.35 7.57 -1.69
N ILE A 116 -0.40 8.61 -1.31
CA ILE A 116 0.19 9.76 -0.61
C ILE A 116 0.70 9.44 0.80
N MET A 117 0.22 8.36 1.40
CA MET A 117 0.70 7.90 2.71
C MET A 117 0.18 6.50 3.03
N ASN A 118 1.09 5.56 3.27
CA ASN A 118 0.74 4.28 3.86
C ASN A 118 0.26 4.42 5.30
N GLU A 119 -0.86 3.83 5.62
CA GLU A 119 -1.34 3.50 6.97
C GLU A 119 -1.19 4.62 8.03
N PRO A 120 -1.80 5.78 7.87
CA PRO A 120 -1.87 6.76 8.96
C PRO A 120 -2.48 6.14 10.23
N PHE A 121 -1.89 6.40 11.40
CA PHE A 121 -2.47 5.95 12.67
C PHE A 121 -2.07 6.86 13.82
N SER A 122 -2.86 6.83 14.90
CA SER A 122 -2.65 7.66 16.09
C SER A 122 -2.38 9.12 15.73
N MET A 123 -3.25 9.67 14.88
CA MET A 123 -3.15 11.06 14.44
C MET A 123 -3.51 12.02 15.61
N PRO A 124 -3.01 13.28 15.59
CA PRO A 124 -3.23 14.23 16.70
C PRO A 124 -4.70 14.56 16.96
N SER A 125 -5.57 14.41 15.97
CA SER A 125 -7.02 14.58 16.09
C SER A 125 -7.74 13.71 15.06
N THR A 126 -9.05 13.57 15.21
CA THR A 126 -9.91 12.81 14.27
C THR A 126 -10.05 13.45 12.89
N THR A 127 -9.67 14.72 12.75
CA THR A 127 -9.68 15.43 11.46
C THR A 127 -8.29 15.61 10.86
N ALA A 128 -7.23 15.33 11.62
CA ALA A 128 -5.86 15.63 11.21
C ALA A 128 -5.49 14.97 9.90
N TRP A 129 -5.80 13.67 9.73
CA TRP A 129 -5.49 12.99 8.47
C TRP A 129 -6.28 13.54 7.29
N PHE A 130 -7.54 13.87 7.46
CA PHE A 130 -8.35 14.54 6.43
C PHE A 130 -7.70 15.86 5.96
N GLU A 131 -7.28 16.72 6.89
CA GLU A 131 -6.67 18.00 6.58
C GLU A 131 -5.31 17.84 5.88
N ILE A 132 -4.51 16.85 6.29
CA ILE A 132 -3.22 16.51 5.70
C ILE A 132 -3.42 16.01 4.26
N ALA A 133 -4.35 15.07 4.07
CA ALA A 133 -4.67 14.53 2.75
C ALA A 133 -5.17 15.63 1.80
N GLN A 134 -6.09 16.49 2.26
CA GLN A 134 -6.60 17.58 1.45
C GLN A 134 -5.51 18.58 1.03
N ALA A 135 -4.62 18.95 1.93
CA ALA A 135 -3.50 19.83 1.60
C ALA A 135 -2.57 19.20 0.55
N THR A 136 -2.32 17.90 0.67
CA THR A 136 -1.48 17.15 -0.26
C THR A 136 -2.13 17.03 -1.64
N ILE A 137 -3.43 16.71 -1.71
CA ILE A 137 -4.20 16.70 -2.96
C ILE A 137 -4.09 18.07 -3.67
N ASN A 138 -4.37 19.14 -2.94
CA ASN A 138 -4.33 20.50 -3.50
C ASN A 138 -2.95 20.84 -4.07
N SER A 139 -1.88 20.39 -3.42
CA SER A 139 -0.51 20.66 -3.85
C SER A 139 -0.12 19.85 -5.08
N ILE A 140 -0.48 18.57 -5.15
CA ILE A 140 -0.28 17.71 -6.33
C ILE A 140 -1.01 18.31 -7.53
N ARG A 141 -2.27 18.74 -7.37
CA ARG A 141 -3.10 19.26 -8.47
C ARG A 141 -2.62 20.58 -9.04
N GLN A 142 -1.71 21.28 -8.39
CA GLN A 142 -1.02 22.44 -8.98
C GLN A 142 -0.08 22.05 -10.13
N VAL A 143 0.33 20.79 -10.20
CA VAL A 143 1.38 20.31 -11.14
C VAL A 143 0.96 19.08 -11.95
N ASP A 144 0.03 18.29 -11.46
CA ASP A 144 -0.46 17.07 -12.11
C ASP A 144 -1.97 16.90 -11.88
N THR A 145 -2.75 17.04 -12.95
CA THR A 145 -4.20 16.88 -12.95
C THR A 145 -4.65 15.51 -13.45
N GLU A 146 -3.72 14.67 -13.93
CA GLU A 146 -4.03 13.43 -14.64
C GLU A 146 -3.88 12.19 -13.77
N THR A 147 -2.81 12.10 -12.98
CA THR A 147 -2.52 10.90 -12.20
C THR A 147 -3.51 10.74 -11.04
N PRO A 148 -4.13 9.55 -10.86
CA PRO A 148 -4.95 9.25 -9.70
C PRO A 148 -4.19 9.39 -8.38
N ILE A 149 -4.91 9.74 -7.32
CA ILE A 149 -4.36 9.83 -5.96
C ILE A 149 -5.05 8.78 -5.08
N LEU A 150 -4.24 7.92 -4.45
CA LEU A 150 -4.72 6.97 -3.46
C LEU A 150 -4.75 7.59 -2.08
N ILE A 151 -5.84 7.35 -1.38
CA ILE A 151 -6.09 7.86 -0.02
C ILE A 151 -6.27 6.68 0.93
N SER A 152 -5.27 6.43 1.75
CA SER A 152 -5.38 5.50 2.87
C SER A 152 -6.33 6.03 3.95
N GLY A 153 -7.01 5.12 4.65
CA GLY A 153 -7.78 5.48 5.84
C GLY A 153 -6.91 5.74 7.07
N ASP A 154 -7.47 6.36 8.11
CA ASP A 154 -6.85 6.40 9.44
C ASP A 154 -6.88 4.99 10.09
N ARG A 155 -6.15 4.81 11.20
CA ARG A 155 -6.06 3.53 11.93
C ARG A 155 -5.59 2.38 11.04
N TYR A 156 -4.39 2.57 10.44
CA TYR A 156 -3.75 1.57 9.57
C TYR A 156 -4.56 1.22 8.33
N SER A 157 -5.33 2.18 7.83
CA SER A 157 -6.19 1.99 6.64
C SER A 157 -7.14 0.78 6.74
N SER A 158 -7.56 0.40 7.97
CA SER A 158 -8.30 -0.81 8.24
C SER A 158 -9.65 -0.85 7.52
N ALA A 159 -9.87 -1.81 6.63
CA ALA A 159 -11.14 -2.03 5.96
C ALA A 159 -12.27 -2.33 6.97
N PHE A 160 -11.97 -3.11 8.00
CA PHE A 160 -12.92 -3.51 9.04
C PHE A 160 -13.41 -2.34 9.87
N HIS A 161 -12.53 -1.37 10.15
CA HIS A 161 -12.85 -0.19 10.96
C HIS A 161 -13.07 1.07 10.11
N TRP A 162 -13.19 0.95 8.79
CA TRP A 162 -13.23 2.08 7.86
C TRP A 162 -14.28 3.13 8.23
N VAL A 163 -15.51 2.70 8.46
CA VAL A 163 -16.62 3.61 8.77
C VAL A 163 -16.39 4.33 10.11
N GLN A 164 -15.74 3.68 11.07
CA GLN A 164 -15.50 4.26 12.38
C GLN A 164 -14.46 5.38 12.37
N PHE A 165 -13.39 5.22 11.57
CA PHE A 165 -12.23 6.12 11.65
C PHE A 165 -11.97 6.94 10.39
N SER A 166 -12.54 6.55 9.25
CA SER A 166 -12.20 7.14 7.94
C SER A 166 -13.42 7.68 7.20
N ASP A 167 -14.61 7.67 7.80
CA ASP A 167 -15.86 8.09 7.12
C ASP A 167 -15.82 9.56 6.65
N ASN A 168 -15.09 10.43 7.37
CA ASN A 168 -14.93 11.83 7.00
C ASN A 168 -14.19 12.03 5.68
N LEU A 169 -13.38 11.06 5.23
CA LEU A 169 -12.61 11.14 3.97
C LEU A 169 -13.51 11.24 2.74
N ARG A 170 -14.79 10.85 2.82
CA ARG A 170 -15.77 11.06 1.74
C ARG A 170 -15.90 12.51 1.28
N ASN A 171 -15.56 13.45 2.18
CA ASN A 171 -15.66 14.89 1.95
C ASN A 171 -14.38 15.50 1.32
N LEU A 172 -13.35 14.69 1.06
CA LEU A 172 -12.19 15.17 0.32
C LEU A 172 -12.60 15.65 -1.08
N VAL A 173 -12.00 16.76 -1.48
CA VAL A 173 -12.25 17.40 -2.78
C VAL A 173 -11.00 17.28 -3.64
N ASP A 174 -11.16 16.71 -4.81
CA ASP A 174 -10.17 16.69 -5.87
C ASP A 174 -10.76 17.34 -7.13
N PRO A 175 -10.22 18.47 -7.60
CA PRO A 175 -10.73 19.14 -8.80
C PRO A 175 -10.63 18.28 -10.07
N SER A 176 -9.81 17.24 -10.07
CA SER A 176 -9.67 16.29 -11.18
C SER A 176 -10.60 15.07 -11.06
N ASP A 177 -11.32 14.90 -9.96
CA ASP A 177 -12.20 13.75 -9.68
C ASP A 177 -11.49 12.38 -9.85
N LYS A 178 -10.24 12.27 -9.38
CA LYS A 178 -9.39 11.08 -9.55
C LYS A 178 -8.89 10.51 -8.21
N LEU A 179 -9.71 10.61 -7.15
CA LEU A 179 -9.42 9.94 -5.89
C LEU A 179 -9.81 8.47 -5.92
N ILE A 180 -8.95 7.63 -5.40
CA ILE A 180 -9.19 6.22 -5.15
C ILE A 180 -8.91 5.98 -3.66
N TYR A 181 -9.91 5.48 -2.93
CA TYR A 181 -9.72 5.15 -1.52
C TYR A 181 -9.11 3.78 -1.38
N GLN A 182 -8.12 3.63 -0.50
CA GLN A 182 -7.50 2.33 -0.30
C GLN A 182 -7.65 1.87 1.13
N ALA A 183 -8.00 0.59 1.30
CA ALA A 183 -8.05 -0.07 2.59
C ALA A 183 -7.07 -1.24 2.64
N HIS A 184 -6.63 -1.58 3.87
CA HIS A 184 -5.80 -2.74 4.15
C HIS A 184 -6.58 -3.77 4.95
N ILE A 185 -6.26 -5.04 4.77
CA ILE A 185 -6.94 -6.14 5.46
C ILE A 185 -6.02 -7.32 5.70
N TYR A 186 -6.03 -7.81 6.94
CA TYR A 186 -5.40 -9.05 7.35
C TYR A 186 -6.40 -9.90 8.13
N PHE A 187 -6.16 -11.22 8.21
CA PHE A 187 -7.15 -12.16 8.71
C PHE A 187 -6.81 -12.71 10.09
N ASP A 188 -5.66 -12.33 10.64
CA ASP A 188 -5.28 -12.60 12.03
C ASP A 188 -6.22 -11.90 13.00
N LYS A 189 -6.30 -12.40 14.24
CA LYS A 189 -7.28 -11.99 15.25
C LYS A 189 -7.29 -10.48 15.51
N ASN A 190 -6.11 -9.86 15.52
CA ASN A 190 -5.95 -8.42 15.76
C ASN A 190 -5.83 -7.56 14.48
N THR A 191 -5.99 -8.17 13.30
CA THR A 191 -5.92 -7.49 11.98
C THR A 191 -4.57 -6.85 11.65
N SER A 192 -3.48 -7.29 12.30
CA SER A 192 -2.17 -6.66 12.16
C SER A 192 -1.34 -7.18 10.97
N GLY A 193 -1.69 -8.34 10.42
CA GLY A 193 -0.88 -9.03 9.42
C GLY A 193 0.36 -9.74 9.98
N SER A 194 0.53 -9.76 11.31
CA SER A 194 1.65 -10.45 11.93
C SER A 194 1.46 -11.97 11.97
N TYR A 195 0.23 -12.43 12.15
CA TYR A 195 -0.11 -13.87 12.32
C TYR A 195 0.77 -14.55 13.36
N GLY A 196 0.99 -13.88 14.47
CA GLY A 196 1.83 -14.32 15.57
C GLY A 196 2.14 -13.20 16.55
N SER A 197 2.98 -13.51 17.52
CA SER A 197 3.38 -12.57 18.57
C SER A 197 4.83 -12.77 18.98
N TYR A 198 5.40 -11.74 19.63
CA TYR A 198 6.71 -11.86 20.25
C TYR A 198 6.59 -12.39 21.67
N VAL A 199 7.27 -13.50 21.99
CA VAL A 199 7.39 -14.08 23.31
C VAL A 199 8.87 -14.04 23.70
N ASN A 200 9.23 -13.30 24.75
CA ASN A 200 10.62 -13.11 25.19
C ASN A 200 11.57 -12.65 24.06
N GLY A 201 11.08 -11.79 23.16
CA GLY A 201 11.86 -11.25 22.04
C GLY A 201 11.99 -12.20 20.81
N VAL A 202 11.40 -13.38 20.88
CA VAL A 202 11.35 -14.32 19.76
C VAL A 202 9.96 -14.30 19.12
N PHE A 203 9.90 -14.17 17.81
CA PHE A 203 8.63 -14.25 17.09
C PHE A 203 8.10 -15.69 17.09
N VAL A 204 6.88 -15.87 17.56
CA VAL A 204 6.16 -17.15 17.58
C VAL A 204 4.95 -17.03 16.65
N PRO A 205 4.93 -17.79 15.54
CA PRO A 205 3.77 -17.85 14.67
C PRO A 205 2.55 -18.42 15.40
N SER A 206 1.38 -17.84 15.15
CA SER A 206 0.12 -18.41 15.60
C SER A 206 -0.39 -19.49 14.63
N THR A 207 -1.20 -20.40 15.14
CA THR A 207 -1.94 -21.37 14.30
C THR A 207 -3.22 -20.72 13.77
N TYR A 208 -3.80 -21.35 12.73
CA TYR A 208 -5.09 -20.91 12.17
C TYR A 208 -6.20 -20.88 13.25
N GLU A 209 -6.23 -21.86 14.12
CA GLU A 209 -7.19 -21.93 15.24
C GLU A 209 -7.03 -20.79 16.23
N ALA A 210 -5.79 -20.44 16.57
CA ALA A 210 -5.49 -19.36 17.51
C ALA A 210 -5.95 -17.99 16.98
N GLU A 211 -5.98 -17.82 15.65
CA GLU A 211 -6.46 -16.59 15.00
C GLU A 211 -7.98 -16.51 14.91
N GLU A 212 -8.70 -17.59 15.29
CA GLU A 212 -10.17 -17.62 15.27
C GLU A 212 -10.77 -17.28 13.90
N ALA A 213 -10.00 -17.50 12.83
CA ALA A 213 -10.43 -17.20 11.48
C ALA A 213 -11.41 -18.26 10.95
N THR A 214 -12.33 -17.81 10.13
CA THR A 214 -13.24 -18.66 9.36
C THR A 214 -13.06 -18.40 7.88
N SER A 215 -13.58 -19.27 7.02
CA SER A 215 -13.55 -19.04 5.57
C SER A 215 -14.20 -17.72 5.13
N GLN A 216 -15.01 -17.09 5.98
CA GLN A 216 -15.72 -15.83 5.72
C GLN A 216 -15.04 -14.60 6.36
N THR A 217 -13.97 -14.79 7.11
CA THR A 217 -13.31 -13.68 7.83
C THR A 217 -12.92 -12.53 6.90
N GLY A 218 -12.30 -12.84 5.76
CA GLY A 218 -11.90 -11.82 4.77
C GLY A 218 -13.10 -11.05 4.22
N VAL A 219 -14.17 -11.77 3.80
CA VAL A 219 -15.40 -11.16 3.31
C VAL A 219 -16.04 -10.25 4.36
N ASN A 220 -16.21 -10.76 5.58
CA ASN A 220 -16.89 -10.01 6.64
C ASN A 220 -16.12 -8.73 7.03
N ARG A 221 -14.79 -8.78 7.03
CA ARG A 221 -13.96 -7.62 7.35
C ARG A 221 -13.88 -6.60 6.21
N MET A 222 -14.07 -7.03 4.95
CA MET A 222 -14.08 -6.12 3.80
C MET A 222 -15.42 -5.39 3.61
N LYS A 223 -16.53 -5.96 4.05
CA LYS A 223 -17.87 -5.39 3.87
C LYS A 223 -17.98 -3.92 4.26
N PRO A 224 -17.52 -3.46 5.45
CA PRO A 224 -17.67 -2.06 5.85
C PRO A 224 -17.07 -1.08 4.85
N PHE A 225 -15.90 -1.41 4.28
CA PHE A 225 -15.25 -0.57 3.27
C PHE A 225 -15.98 -0.61 1.92
N VAL A 226 -16.31 -1.79 1.41
CA VAL A 226 -16.98 -1.94 0.12
C VAL A 226 -18.38 -1.31 0.12
N GLU A 227 -19.14 -1.48 1.20
CA GLU A 227 -20.44 -0.86 1.38
C GLU A 227 -20.33 0.67 1.47
N TRP A 228 -19.28 1.19 2.12
CA TRP A 228 -18.99 2.61 2.16
C TRP A 228 -18.68 3.17 0.77
N LEU A 229 -17.86 2.49 -0.04
CA LEU A 229 -17.57 2.88 -1.43
C LEU A 229 -18.85 2.99 -2.24
N ARG A 230 -19.71 1.99 -2.15
CA ARG A 230 -21.02 1.97 -2.84
C ARG A 230 -21.93 3.09 -2.37
N LYS A 231 -22.06 3.26 -1.05
CA LYS A 231 -22.92 4.27 -0.44
C LYS A 231 -22.61 5.69 -0.91
N TYR A 232 -21.32 5.99 -1.06
CA TYR A 232 -20.85 7.33 -1.41
C TYR A 232 -20.38 7.46 -2.86
N ASN A 233 -20.61 6.44 -3.68
CA ASN A 233 -20.17 6.37 -5.07
C ASN A 233 -18.68 6.71 -5.24
N LYS A 234 -17.83 6.06 -4.42
CA LYS A 234 -16.39 6.26 -4.43
C LYS A 234 -15.67 5.09 -5.11
N LYS A 235 -14.56 5.39 -5.79
CA LYS A 235 -13.63 4.38 -6.28
C LYS A 235 -12.75 3.89 -5.14
N GLY A 236 -12.43 2.60 -5.13
CA GLY A 236 -11.58 2.03 -4.08
C GLY A 236 -10.77 0.84 -4.53
N MET A 237 -9.74 0.52 -3.74
CA MET A 237 -8.92 -0.68 -3.89
C MET A 237 -8.49 -1.22 -2.53
N VAL A 238 -7.98 -2.45 -2.51
CA VAL A 238 -7.30 -3.01 -1.34
C VAL A 238 -5.79 -2.88 -1.56
N GLY A 239 -5.15 -1.95 -0.83
CA GLY A 239 -3.71 -1.67 -0.98
C GLY A 239 -2.82 -2.77 -0.42
N GLU A 240 -3.27 -3.45 0.64
CA GLU A 240 -2.56 -4.57 1.24
C GLU A 240 -3.51 -5.65 1.73
N TYR A 241 -3.19 -6.89 1.42
CA TYR A 241 -3.71 -8.12 2.01
C TYR A 241 -2.66 -9.21 1.85
N GLY A 242 -2.60 -10.12 2.80
CA GLY A 242 -1.63 -11.22 2.76
C GLY A 242 -2.01 -12.34 3.71
N ILE A 243 -1.55 -13.55 3.41
CA ILE A 243 -1.78 -14.73 4.21
C ILE A 243 -0.50 -15.52 4.44
N PRO A 244 -0.37 -16.23 5.58
CA PRO A 244 0.71 -17.19 5.78
C PRO A 244 0.64 -18.35 4.77
N ASP A 245 1.80 -18.95 4.52
CA ASP A 245 1.98 -20.06 3.57
C ASP A 245 1.98 -21.46 4.21
N ASP A 246 1.82 -21.53 5.52
CA ASP A 246 1.99 -22.75 6.31
C ASP A 246 0.68 -23.51 6.62
N ASP A 247 -0.48 -22.90 6.35
CA ASP A 247 -1.78 -23.56 6.52
C ASP A 247 -2.68 -23.32 5.30
N PRO A 248 -3.10 -24.36 4.57
CA PRO A 248 -3.89 -24.21 3.35
C PRO A 248 -5.29 -23.61 3.58
N ARG A 249 -5.79 -23.56 4.80
CA ARG A 249 -7.07 -22.93 5.13
C ARG A 249 -7.04 -21.41 4.88
N TRP A 250 -5.88 -20.79 5.01
CA TRP A 250 -5.69 -19.37 4.66
C TRP A 250 -6.00 -19.09 3.17
N ASN A 251 -5.67 -20.04 2.28
CA ASN A 251 -6.01 -19.91 0.87
C ASN A 251 -7.52 -19.81 0.65
N THR A 252 -8.32 -20.57 1.42
CA THR A 252 -9.79 -20.48 1.34
C THR A 252 -10.31 -19.10 1.81
N VAL A 253 -9.74 -18.56 2.88
CA VAL A 253 -10.10 -17.20 3.36
C VAL A 253 -9.78 -16.15 2.31
N LEU A 254 -8.59 -16.23 1.72
CA LEU A 254 -8.14 -15.34 0.65
C LEU A 254 -9.04 -15.45 -0.58
N GLU A 255 -9.31 -16.69 -1.03
CA GLU A 255 -10.11 -16.94 -2.23
C GLU A 255 -11.52 -16.37 -2.10
N ASN A 256 -12.20 -16.61 -0.98
CA ASN A 256 -13.53 -16.05 -0.73
C ASN A 256 -13.53 -14.52 -0.73
N MET A 257 -12.50 -13.89 -0.15
CA MET A 257 -12.36 -12.44 -0.20
C MET A 257 -12.15 -11.95 -1.64
N LEU A 258 -11.28 -12.58 -2.41
CA LEU A 258 -11.01 -12.18 -3.80
C LEU A 258 -12.23 -12.34 -4.70
N ILE A 259 -13.03 -13.38 -4.51
CA ILE A 259 -14.34 -13.53 -5.17
C ILE A 259 -15.23 -12.31 -4.82
N TYR A 260 -15.35 -11.99 -3.54
CA TYR A 260 -16.16 -10.87 -3.08
C TYR A 260 -15.67 -9.54 -3.67
N LEU A 261 -14.37 -9.29 -3.69
CA LEU A 261 -13.78 -8.07 -4.27
C LEU A 261 -14.03 -7.99 -5.79
N ARG A 262 -13.80 -9.08 -6.53
CA ARG A 262 -14.08 -9.16 -7.97
C ARG A 262 -15.54 -8.83 -8.27
N ASP A 263 -16.47 -9.44 -7.55
CA ASP A 263 -17.92 -9.26 -7.75
C ASP A 263 -18.39 -7.84 -7.39
N ASN A 264 -17.53 -7.08 -6.68
CA ASN A 264 -17.76 -5.69 -6.33
C ASN A 264 -16.90 -4.70 -7.13
N GLY A 265 -16.07 -5.17 -8.06
CA GLY A 265 -15.22 -4.32 -8.89
C GLY A 265 -14.10 -3.59 -8.10
N VAL A 266 -13.62 -4.18 -7.00
CA VAL A 266 -12.57 -3.61 -6.15
C VAL A 266 -11.25 -4.37 -6.41
N PRO A 267 -10.26 -3.77 -7.09
CA PRO A 267 -8.97 -4.39 -7.30
C PRO A 267 -8.12 -4.35 -6.02
N GLY A 268 -6.96 -5.05 -6.04
CA GLY A 268 -6.05 -4.99 -4.91
C GLY A 268 -4.63 -5.41 -5.25
N THR A 269 -3.71 -5.13 -4.32
CA THR A 269 -2.31 -5.54 -4.36
C THR A 269 -1.98 -6.40 -3.15
N TYR A 270 -1.26 -7.51 -3.40
CA TYR A 270 -0.89 -8.47 -2.37
C TYR A 270 0.38 -8.03 -1.61
N TRP A 271 0.37 -8.17 -0.29
CA TRP A 271 1.55 -7.95 0.56
C TRP A 271 2.16 -9.29 0.98
N SER A 272 3.34 -9.70 0.49
CA SER A 272 4.24 -8.86 -0.28
C SER A 272 5.04 -9.69 -1.29
N ALA A 273 5.79 -9.01 -2.12
CA ALA A 273 6.75 -9.61 -3.03
C ALA A 273 8.08 -8.86 -2.98
N GLY A 274 9.16 -9.52 -3.38
CA GLY A 274 10.50 -8.94 -3.48
C GLY A 274 11.59 -9.85 -2.91
N PRO A 275 12.84 -9.75 -3.42
CA PRO A 275 13.91 -10.69 -3.10
C PRO A 275 14.45 -10.57 -1.67
N ARG A 276 14.06 -9.51 -0.94
CA ARG A 276 14.61 -9.22 0.39
C ARG A 276 13.75 -9.71 1.54
N TRP A 277 12.61 -10.34 1.26
CA TRP A 277 11.69 -10.82 2.28
C TRP A 277 12.15 -12.12 2.96
N GLY A 278 13.09 -12.87 2.34
CA GLY A 278 13.61 -14.11 2.92
C GLY A 278 12.52 -15.11 3.29
N GLY A 279 12.49 -15.52 4.56
CA GLY A 279 11.50 -16.45 5.09
C GLY A 279 10.17 -15.83 5.53
N TYR A 280 9.85 -14.60 5.11
CA TYR A 280 8.58 -13.96 5.49
C TYR A 280 7.37 -14.76 4.97
N ARG A 281 6.52 -15.21 5.90
CA ARG A 281 5.43 -16.16 5.64
C ARG A 281 4.38 -15.65 4.65
N LEU A 282 4.19 -14.33 4.58
CA LEU A 282 3.22 -13.72 3.67
C LEU A 282 3.81 -13.46 2.29
N ALA A 283 5.13 -13.51 2.12
CA ALA A 283 5.73 -13.20 0.84
C ALA A 283 5.37 -14.23 -0.23
N VAL A 284 5.01 -13.76 -1.42
CA VAL A 284 4.81 -14.60 -2.62
C VAL A 284 6.06 -14.66 -3.51
N GLN A 285 7.21 -14.25 -2.95
CA GLN A 285 8.49 -14.37 -3.63
C GLN A 285 8.77 -15.85 -3.96
N PRO A 286 8.97 -16.20 -5.25
CA PRO A 286 9.27 -17.58 -5.62
C PRO A 286 10.62 -18.04 -5.04
N SER A 287 10.75 -19.32 -4.83
CA SER A 287 12.00 -19.98 -4.43
C SER A 287 12.69 -20.68 -5.60
N GLU A 288 13.83 -21.34 -5.33
CA GLU A 288 14.54 -22.17 -6.31
C GLU A 288 14.79 -21.43 -7.64
N ASN A 289 15.38 -20.23 -7.56
CA ASN A 289 15.66 -19.39 -8.75
C ASN A 289 14.40 -19.16 -9.63
N TYR A 290 13.28 -18.79 -9.01
CA TYR A 290 12.01 -18.49 -9.69
C TYR A 290 11.30 -19.70 -10.33
N THR A 291 11.70 -20.93 -9.97
CA THR A 291 11.07 -22.15 -10.51
C THR A 291 9.97 -22.73 -9.64
N LYS A 292 9.87 -22.27 -8.37
CA LYS A 292 8.89 -22.78 -7.40
C LYS A 292 8.05 -21.66 -6.80
N ASP A 293 6.78 -21.69 -7.09
CA ASP A 293 5.80 -20.75 -6.58
C ASP A 293 5.53 -20.96 -5.08
N ARG A 294 5.16 -19.89 -4.38
CA ARG A 294 4.63 -19.98 -3.02
C ARG A 294 3.15 -20.43 -3.05
N PRO A 295 2.66 -21.12 -2.00
CA PRO A 295 1.29 -21.66 -1.97
C PRO A 295 0.18 -20.64 -2.27
N GLN A 296 0.35 -19.38 -1.88
CA GLN A 296 -0.61 -18.31 -2.11
C GLN A 296 -0.85 -18.01 -3.60
N MET A 297 0.16 -18.28 -4.47
CA MET A 297 0.04 -18.07 -5.91
C MET A 297 -1.05 -18.90 -6.54
N THR A 298 -1.35 -20.09 -6.00
CA THR A 298 -2.44 -20.95 -6.49
C THR A 298 -3.82 -20.29 -6.44
N VAL A 299 -3.99 -19.33 -5.54
CA VAL A 299 -5.21 -18.53 -5.44
C VAL A 299 -5.07 -17.23 -6.26
N LEU A 300 -3.97 -16.52 -6.11
CA LEU A 300 -3.79 -15.22 -6.75
C LEU A 300 -3.93 -15.27 -8.27
N GLU A 301 -3.37 -16.29 -8.93
CA GLU A 301 -3.44 -16.46 -10.38
C GLU A 301 -4.86 -16.63 -10.94
N LYS A 302 -5.85 -17.01 -10.10
CA LYS A 302 -7.25 -17.18 -10.53
C LYS A 302 -8.02 -15.86 -10.60
N TYR A 303 -7.57 -14.83 -9.88
CA TYR A 303 -8.32 -13.58 -9.68
C TYR A 303 -7.56 -12.35 -10.19
N ILE A 304 -6.93 -12.51 -11.33
CA ILE A 304 -6.18 -11.41 -11.97
C ILE A 304 -7.17 -10.45 -12.62
N VAL A 305 -7.03 -9.16 -12.32
CA VAL A 305 -7.74 -8.10 -13.01
C VAL A 305 -6.91 -7.68 -14.22
N THR A 306 -7.41 -7.93 -15.41
CA THR A 306 -6.69 -7.65 -16.67
C THR A 306 -6.78 -6.20 -17.10
N ASP A 307 -7.68 -5.40 -16.52
CA ASP A 307 -7.85 -3.97 -16.82
C ASP A 307 -8.35 -3.23 -15.56
N PRO A 308 -7.45 -2.71 -14.74
CA PRO A 308 -7.81 -1.86 -13.62
C PRO A 308 -8.14 -0.44 -14.14
N LYS A 309 -9.33 -0.27 -14.73
CA LYS A 309 -9.86 1.05 -15.12
C LYS A 309 -10.39 1.84 -13.94
#